data_30b1d9117ea79751dc808ba570a80ee4
#
_entry.id   30b1d9117ea79751dc808ba570a80ee4
#
_cell.length_a   1.000
_cell.length_b   1.000
_cell.length_c   1.000
_cell.angle_alpha   90.00
_cell.angle_beta   90.00
_cell.angle_gamma   90.00
#
_symmetry.space_group_name_H-M   'P 1'
#
loop_
_entity.id
_entity.type
_entity.pdbx_description
1 polymer ?
#
loop_
_entity_poly.entity_id
_entity_poly.type
_entity_poly.pdbx_seq_one_letter_code
_entity_poly.pdbx_strand_id
1 'polypeptide(L)'
;MSLDRISLDGIILIPSSLLMLLSGLCKFINPEVLPLYALIGLVFPFALFTFAIGLVLRVSRGYWKGLVWPLIILACSYLDIQKTVGGIASDAGVISEETFSATSFNVRRMDEYNWMEGDITRKYLWKWLGENDSEILCLQEFPSKMKGQLSKTLGNYSVFTSGQTSGKAIATSLQVIDKGKWVLSGEETTRGVFVDVIIGSDTLRVLNVHLQSVGLGSDDYDAVRDGTDSEDRKRLISRLSRAYSLRA
;
A
#
# COMPACT_ATOMS: atom_id res chain seq x y z
N MET A 1 44.92 10.13 -15.46
CA MET A 1 43.56 9.70 -15.82
C MET A 1 42.68 10.93 -15.61
N SER A 2 42.41 11.69 -16.73
CA SER A 2 41.75 12.99 -16.67
C SER A 2 40.28 12.80 -16.28
N LEU A 3 39.84 13.55 -15.29
CA LEU A 3 38.43 13.66 -14.82
C LEU A 3 37.53 14.39 -15.86
N ASP A 4 38.04 14.60 -17.09
CA ASP A 4 37.40 15.38 -18.14
C ASP A 4 36.40 14.53 -18.94
N ARG A 5 35.14 14.82 -18.68
CA ARG A 5 33.90 14.41 -19.35
C ARG A 5 33.19 13.23 -18.71
N ILE A 6 32.60 13.49 -17.55
CA ILE A 6 31.42 12.73 -17.20
C ILE A 6 30.37 13.08 -18.25
N SER A 7 30.03 12.11 -19.11
CA SER A 7 29.03 12.32 -20.16
C SER A 7 27.65 12.55 -19.50
N LEU A 8 26.76 13.31 -20.19
CA LEU A 8 25.43 13.63 -19.65
C LEU A 8 24.66 12.37 -19.18
N ASP A 9 24.78 11.28 -19.96
CA ASP A 9 24.20 9.97 -19.58
C ASP A 9 24.83 9.42 -18.29
N GLY A 10 26.14 9.61 -18.07
CA GLY A 10 26.82 9.21 -16.84
C GLY A 10 26.38 10.02 -15.62
N ILE A 11 26.11 11.33 -15.77
CA ILE A 11 25.59 12.18 -14.70
C ILE A 11 24.21 11.69 -14.23
N ILE A 12 23.41 11.12 -15.12
CA ILE A 12 22.07 10.59 -14.81
C ILE A 12 22.18 9.14 -14.29
N LEU A 13 22.90 8.28 -14.99
CA LEU A 13 22.96 6.84 -14.71
C LEU A 13 23.62 6.53 -13.36
N ILE A 14 24.71 7.23 -12.99
CA ILE A 14 25.44 6.89 -11.77
C ILE A 14 24.59 7.17 -10.51
N PRO A 15 24.02 8.38 -10.32
CA PRO A 15 23.18 8.65 -9.14
C PRO A 15 21.91 7.79 -9.10
N SER A 16 21.24 7.58 -10.24
CA SER A 16 20.04 6.75 -10.29
C SER A 16 20.33 5.29 -9.97
N SER A 17 21.47 4.75 -10.44
CA SER A 17 21.91 3.40 -10.08
C SER A 17 22.17 3.26 -8.58
N LEU A 18 22.86 4.25 -7.99
CA LEU A 18 23.12 4.27 -6.56
C LEU A 18 21.81 4.31 -5.77
N LEU A 19 20.86 5.16 -6.16
CA LEU A 19 19.54 5.25 -5.53
C LEU A 19 18.75 3.93 -5.68
N MET A 20 18.78 3.27 -6.84
CA MET A 20 18.14 1.97 -7.03
C MET A 20 18.73 0.91 -6.09
N LEU A 21 20.04 0.83 -5.99
CA LEU A 21 20.70 -0.14 -5.09
C LEU A 21 20.41 0.16 -3.61
N LEU A 22 20.51 1.43 -3.20
CA LEU A 22 20.19 1.83 -1.82
C LEU A 22 18.73 1.56 -1.49
N SER A 23 17.80 1.86 -2.40
CA SER A 23 16.38 1.56 -2.22
C SER A 23 16.12 0.06 -2.13
N GLY A 24 16.77 -0.75 -2.96
CA GLY A 24 16.66 -2.21 -2.93
C GLY A 24 17.21 -2.83 -1.63
N LEU A 25 18.16 -2.19 -0.97
CA LEU A 25 18.69 -2.63 0.33
C LEU A 25 17.74 -2.35 1.50
N CYS A 26 16.73 -1.47 1.35
CA CYS A 26 15.79 -1.12 2.44
C CYS A 26 15.07 -2.35 3.01
N LYS A 27 14.79 -3.35 2.20
CA LYS A 27 14.12 -4.60 2.61
C LYS A 27 14.92 -5.46 3.59
N PHE A 28 16.23 -5.22 3.73
CA PHE A 28 17.13 -5.97 4.63
C PHE A 28 17.42 -5.21 5.92
N ILE A 29 16.94 -3.97 6.06
CA ILE A 29 17.23 -3.11 7.22
C ILE A 29 15.96 -2.98 8.04
N ASN A 30 16.05 -3.36 9.33
CA ASN A 30 14.92 -3.19 10.24
C ASN A 30 14.60 -1.69 10.40
N PRO A 31 13.36 -1.25 10.05
CA PRO A 31 12.95 0.14 10.17
C PRO A 31 12.91 0.64 11.63
N GLU A 32 12.88 -0.23 12.64
CA GLU A 32 13.02 0.16 14.03
C GLU A 32 14.43 0.71 14.33
N VAL A 33 15.45 0.14 13.65
CA VAL A 33 16.86 0.56 13.83
C VAL A 33 17.16 1.81 13.01
N LEU A 34 16.64 1.88 11.77
CA LEU A 34 16.93 2.98 10.84
C LEU A 34 15.64 3.45 10.10
N PRO A 35 14.71 4.12 10.82
CA PRO A 35 13.38 4.45 10.27
C PRO A 35 13.43 5.31 9.00
N LEU A 36 14.37 6.27 8.95
CA LEU A 36 14.51 7.16 7.77
C LEU A 36 14.98 6.42 6.52
N TYR A 37 15.70 5.30 6.70
CA TYR A 37 16.18 4.51 5.57
C TYR A 37 15.01 3.86 4.80
N ALA A 38 13.94 3.50 5.48
CA ALA A 38 12.73 2.96 4.85
C ALA A 38 12.11 3.95 3.83
N LEU A 39 12.28 5.26 4.06
CA LEU A 39 11.81 6.29 3.11
C LEU A 39 12.58 6.27 1.79
N ILE A 40 13.84 5.81 1.79
CA ILE A 40 14.64 5.67 0.57
C ILE A 40 14.00 4.65 -0.37
N GLY A 41 13.33 3.62 0.17
CA GLY A 41 12.58 2.65 -0.62
C GLY A 41 11.50 3.29 -1.51
N LEU A 42 10.87 4.38 -1.07
CA LEU A 42 9.86 5.11 -1.83
C LEU A 42 10.44 5.84 -3.06
N VAL A 43 11.75 6.07 -3.08
CA VAL A 43 12.44 6.75 -4.20
C VAL A 43 12.69 5.80 -5.37
N PHE A 44 12.58 4.47 -5.17
CA PHE A 44 12.89 3.47 -6.19
C PHE A 44 12.19 3.71 -7.55
N PRO A 45 10.87 3.99 -7.64
CA PRO A 45 10.20 4.22 -8.93
C PRO A 45 10.79 5.41 -9.68
N PHE A 46 11.14 6.48 -8.97
CA PHE A 46 11.74 7.68 -9.55
C PHE A 46 13.18 7.42 -10.00
N ALA A 47 13.94 6.65 -9.20
CA ALA A 47 15.29 6.23 -9.56
C ALA A 47 15.28 5.33 -10.80
N LEU A 48 14.33 4.40 -10.91
CA LEU A 48 14.14 3.54 -12.07
C LEU A 48 13.81 4.36 -13.33
N PHE A 49 12.90 5.33 -13.20
CA PHE A 49 12.51 6.21 -14.32
C PHE A 49 13.71 7.04 -14.82
N THR A 50 14.44 7.68 -13.91
CA THR A 50 15.62 8.49 -14.30
C THR A 50 16.74 7.61 -14.86
N PHE A 51 16.92 6.40 -14.32
CA PHE A 51 17.85 5.41 -14.86
C PHE A 51 17.50 5.02 -16.30
N ALA A 52 16.20 4.77 -16.58
CA ALA A 52 15.74 4.45 -17.93
C ALA A 52 16.04 5.57 -18.93
N ILE A 53 15.85 6.84 -18.55
CA ILE A 53 16.22 8.00 -19.36
C ILE A 53 17.73 7.99 -19.66
N GLY A 54 18.55 7.82 -18.62
CA GLY A 54 20.01 7.74 -18.77
C GLY A 54 20.46 6.61 -19.69
N LEU A 55 19.80 5.45 -19.60
CA LEU A 55 20.08 4.30 -20.46
C LEU A 55 19.73 4.59 -21.92
N VAL A 56 18.56 5.19 -22.20
CA VAL A 56 18.15 5.60 -23.55
C VAL A 56 19.17 6.60 -24.13
N LEU A 57 19.58 7.61 -23.37
CA LEU A 57 20.58 8.58 -23.80
C LEU A 57 21.93 7.93 -24.11
N ARG A 58 22.33 6.93 -23.34
CA ARG A 58 23.57 6.19 -23.57
C ARG A 58 23.54 5.39 -24.86
N VAL A 59 22.43 4.65 -25.07
CA VAL A 59 22.21 3.87 -26.29
C VAL A 59 22.15 4.78 -27.54
N SER A 60 21.39 5.88 -27.47
CA SER A 60 21.25 6.83 -28.59
C SER A 60 22.57 7.49 -29.02
N ARG A 61 23.54 7.57 -28.10
CA ARG A 61 24.88 8.11 -28.37
C ARG A 61 25.88 7.02 -28.83
N GLY A 62 25.45 5.78 -28.98
CA GLY A 62 26.28 4.70 -29.46
C GLY A 62 27.33 4.19 -28.45
N TYR A 63 27.18 4.49 -27.15
CA TYR A 63 28.12 4.03 -26.11
C TYR A 63 27.86 2.58 -25.66
N TRP A 64 27.85 1.66 -26.61
CA TRP A 64 27.52 0.23 -26.38
C TRP A 64 28.45 -0.50 -25.40
N LYS A 65 29.76 -0.21 -25.45
CA LYS A 65 30.75 -0.83 -24.57
C LYS A 65 30.52 -0.54 -23.09
N GLY A 66 29.81 0.52 -22.79
CA GLY A 66 29.50 0.90 -21.42
C GLY A 66 28.14 0.42 -20.90
N LEU A 67 27.44 -0.47 -21.61
CA LEU A 67 26.14 -0.99 -21.19
C LEU A 67 26.23 -2.11 -20.16
N VAL A 68 27.36 -2.76 -20.01
CA VAL A 68 27.52 -3.93 -19.11
C VAL A 68 27.11 -3.60 -17.68
N TRP A 69 27.60 -2.51 -17.12
CA TRP A 69 27.29 -2.16 -15.72
C TRP A 69 25.82 -1.72 -15.51
N PRO A 70 25.18 -0.94 -16.41
CA PRO A 70 23.73 -0.68 -16.28
C PRO A 70 22.89 -1.97 -16.35
N LEU A 71 23.27 -2.93 -17.18
CA LEU A 71 22.59 -4.23 -17.26
C LEU A 71 22.76 -5.04 -15.96
N ILE A 72 23.92 -4.96 -15.31
CA ILE A 72 24.13 -5.56 -13.98
C ILE A 72 23.20 -4.92 -12.96
N ILE A 73 23.05 -3.57 -12.96
CA ILE A 73 22.13 -2.87 -12.05
C ILE A 73 20.70 -3.33 -12.29
N LEU A 74 20.24 -3.44 -13.54
CA LEU A 74 18.90 -3.97 -13.86
C LEU A 74 18.72 -5.40 -13.36
N ALA A 75 19.71 -6.27 -13.55
CA ALA A 75 19.66 -7.64 -13.07
C ALA A 75 19.58 -7.71 -11.54
N CYS A 76 20.38 -6.92 -10.82
CA CYS A 76 20.34 -6.84 -9.35
C CYS A 76 19.01 -6.28 -8.83
N SER A 77 18.39 -5.35 -9.57
CA SER A 77 17.13 -4.71 -9.19
C SER A 77 15.90 -5.39 -9.76
N TYR A 78 16.03 -6.53 -10.44
CA TYR A 78 14.95 -7.18 -11.20
C TYR A 78 13.70 -7.44 -10.36
N LEU A 79 13.84 -7.98 -9.15
CA LEU A 79 12.71 -8.27 -8.27
C LEU A 79 12.01 -7.00 -7.78
N ASP A 80 12.77 -5.93 -7.56
CA ASP A 80 12.21 -4.65 -7.10
C ASP A 80 11.53 -3.92 -8.27
N ILE A 81 12.04 -4.08 -9.50
CA ILE A 81 11.38 -3.62 -10.73
C ILE A 81 10.05 -4.34 -10.92
N GLN A 82 10.01 -5.66 -10.80
CA GLN A 82 8.76 -6.44 -10.92
C GLN A 82 7.70 -5.98 -9.91
N LYS A 83 8.09 -5.72 -8.66
CA LYS A 83 7.18 -5.21 -7.63
C LYS A 83 6.69 -3.79 -7.91
N THR A 84 7.49 -2.98 -8.59
CA THR A 84 7.17 -1.57 -8.88
C THR A 84 6.26 -1.41 -10.09
N VAL A 85 6.58 -2.11 -11.18
CA VAL A 85 5.85 -1.99 -12.47
C VAL A 85 4.62 -2.90 -12.49
N GLY A 86 4.56 -3.88 -11.60
CA GLY A 86 3.62 -4.99 -11.69
C GLY A 86 4.09 -6.01 -12.71
N GLY A 87 3.90 -7.28 -12.43
CA GLY A 87 4.05 -8.31 -13.45
C GLY A 87 3.00 -8.08 -14.55
N ILE A 88 3.35 -8.38 -15.79
CA ILE A 88 2.32 -8.65 -16.81
C ILE A 88 1.43 -9.69 -16.14
N ALA A 89 0.18 -9.34 -15.86
CA ALA A 89 -0.77 -10.28 -15.29
C ALA A 89 -0.67 -11.54 -16.17
N SER A 90 -0.09 -12.59 -15.63
CA SER A 90 -0.26 -13.90 -16.25
C SER A 90 -1.77 -14.07 -16.29
N ASP A 91 -2.32 -14.31 -17.46
CA ASP A 91 -3.73 -14.64 -17.62
C ASP A 91 -4.12 -15.50 -16.43
N ALA A 92 -5.18 -15.07 -15.75
CA ALA A 92 -5.68 -15.75 -14.58
C ALA A 92 -5.72 -17.23 -14.94
N GLY A 93 -4.88 -18.01 -14.29
CA GLY A 93 -4.77 -19.44 -14.55
C GLY A 93 -6.18 -20.03 -14.50
N VAL A 94 -6.36 -21.12 -15.16
CA VAL A 94 -7.64 -21.85 -15.30
C VAL A 94 -8.53 -21.58 -14.09
N ILE A 95 -9.64 -20.84 -14.29
CA ILE A 95 -10.64 -20.63 -13.25
C ILE A 95 -11.09 -22.06 -12.88
N SER A 96 -10.60 -22.56 -11.75
CA SER A 96 -11.08 -23.83 -11.22
C SER A 96 -12.50 -23.61 -10.69
N GLU A 97 -13.31 -24.66 -10.62
CA GLU A 97 -14.66 -24.57 -10.05
C GLU A 97 -14.69 -24.09 -8.59
N GLU A 98 -13.53 -23.99 -7.94
CA GLU A 98 -13.32 -23.58 -6.55
C GLU A 98 -12.71 -22.16 -6.42
N THR A 99 -12.98 -21.27 -7.39
CA THR A 99 -12.56 -19.87 -7.27
C THR A 99 -13.58 -19.06 -6.48
N PHE A 100 -13.11 -18.07 -5.76
CA PHE A 100 -13.94 -17.08 -5.07
C PHE A 100 -13.49 -15.67 -5.39
N SER A 101 -14.40 -14.72 -5.27
CA SER A 101 -14.12 -13.31 -5.46
C SER A 101 -13.93 -12.60 -4.12
N ALA A 102 -12.89 -11.77 -4.00
CA ALA A 102 -12.65 -10.98 -2.80
C ALA A 102 -12.36 -9.52 -3.16
N THR A 103 -13.02 -8.60 -2.47
CA THR A 103 -12.78 -7.17 -2.57
C THR A 103 -12.27 -6.62 -1.25
N SER A 104 -11.22 -5.81 -1.29
CA SER A 104 -10.71 -5.06 -0.15
C SER A 104 -10.75 -3.56 -0.44
N PHE A 105 -11.41 -2.79 0.45
CA PHE A 105 -11.63 -1.37 0.22
C PHE A 105 -11.63 -0.56 1.53
N ASN A 106 -10.80 0.50 1.59
CA ASN A 106 -10.88 1.48 2.66
C ASN A 106 -12.00 2.47 2.36
N VAL A 107 -13.07 2.41 3.15
CA VAL A 107 -14.28 3.24 2.94
C VAL A 107 -14.19 4.62 3.61
N ARG A 108 -13.03 4.97 4.17
CA ARG A 108 -12.76 6.32 4.70
C ARG A 108 -13.90 6.82 5.61
N ARG A 109 -14.30 5.99 6.59
CA ARG A 109 -15.39 6.23 7.54
C ARG A 109 -16.73 6.52 6.88
N MET A 110 -16.97 6.01 5.66
CA MET A 110 -18.17 6.25 4.86
C MET A 110 -18.43 7.75 4.63
N ASP A 111 -17.35 8.50 4.38
CA ASP A 111 -17.35 9.95 4.17
C ASP A 111 -18.00 10.74 5.34
N GLU A 112 -17.68 10.34 6.58
CA GLU A 112 -18.23 10.98 7.79
C GLU A 112 -17.91 12.48 7.86
N TYR A 113 -16.82 12.92 7.23
CA TYR A 113 -16.36 14.31 7.22
C TYR A 113 -16.86 15.13 6.02
N ASN A 114 -17.74 14.58 5.17
CA ASN A 114 -18.31 15.26 3.99
C ASN A 114 -17.23 15.94 3.13
N TRP A 115 -16.21 15.20 2.71
CA TRP A 115 -15.13 15.70 1.84
C TRP A 115 -15.64 16.30 0.53
N MET A 116 -16.80 15.83 0.07
CA MET A 116 -17.54 16.42 -1.02
C MET A 116 -18.92 16.87 -0.49
N GLU A 117 -19.32 18.07 -0.85
CA GLU A 117 -20.61 18.63 -0.44
C GLU A 117 -21.79 17.74 -0.86
N GLY A 118 -22.83 17.68 -0.03
CA GLY A 118 -24.12 17.10 -0.38
C GLY A 118 -24.24 15.58 -0.23
N ASP A 119 -23.45 14.93 0.63
CA ASP A 119 -23.48 13.45 0.85
C ASP A 119 -23.30 12.59 -0.42
N ILE A 120 -22.75 13.19 -1.47
CA ILE A 120 -22.61 12.53 -2.79
C ILE A 120 -21.78 11.26 -2.64
N THR A 121 -20.59 11.37 -2.03
CA THR A 121 -19.66 10.23 -1.84
C THR A 121 -20.32 9.11 -1.06
N ARG A 122 -21.03 9.42 0.04
CA ARG A 122 -21.71 8.42 0.87
C ARG A 122 -22.79 7.68 0.08
N LYS A 123 -23.59 8.38 -0.73
CA LYS A 123 -24.61 7.77 -1.59
C LYS A 123 -23.99 6.82 -2.62
N TYR A 124 -22.89 7.23 -3.26
CA TYR A 124 -22.18 6.39 -4.21
C TYR A 124 -21.55 5.16 -3.55
N LEU A 125 -20.98 5.30 -2.35
CA LEU A 125 -20.44 4.17 -1.59
C LEU A 125 -21.50 3.14 -1.25
N TRP A 126 -22.68 3.56 -0.77
CA TRP A 126 -23.79 2.64 -0.49
C TRP A 126 -24.32 1.97 -1.74
N LYS A 127 -24.44 2.71 -2.85
CA LYS A 127 -24.83 2.13 -4.15
C LYS A 127 -23.83 1.09 -4.61
N TRP A 128 -22.53 1.45 -4.60
CA TRP A 128 -21.45 0.53 -4.99
C TRP A 128 -21.41 -0.73 -4.10
N LEU A 129 -21.59 -0.59 -2.78
CA LEU A 129 -21.67 -1.73 -1.87
C LEU A 129 -22.84 -2.66 -2.21
N GLY A 130 -23.99 -2.11 -2.57
CA GLY A 130 -25.17 -2.90 -2.97
C GLY A 130 -25.05 -3.57 -4.34
N GLU A 131 -24.18 -3.04 -5.21
CA GLU A 131 -23.91 -3.58 -6.55
C GLU A 131 -22.68 -4.51 -6.56
N ASN A 132 -21.93 -4.58 -5.44
CA ASN A 132 -20.75 -5.44 -5.33
C ASN A 132 -21.18 -6.89 -5.09
N ASP A 133 -20.73 -7.79 -5.96
CA ASP A 133 -21.04 -9.21 -5.98
C ASP A 133 -19.91 -10.11 -5.46
N SER A 134 -18.83 -9.52 -4.92
CA SER A 134 -17.72 -10.29 -4.37
C SER A 134 -18.15 -11.11 -3.17
N GLU A 135 -17.84 -12.39 -3.15
CA GLU A 135 -18.21 -13.33 -2.07
C GLU A 135 -17.59 -12.96 -0.72
N ILE A 136 -16.45 -12.25 -0.75
CA ILE A 136 -15.77 -11.73 0.44
C ILE A 136 -15.50 -10.23 0.25
N LEU A 137 -15.98 -9.42 1.19
CA LEU A 137 -15.81 -7.96 1.19
C LEU A 137 -15.12 -7.53 2.49
N CYS A 138 -13.89 -7.04 2.38
CA CYS A 138 -13.08 -6.52 3.48
C CYS A 138 -13.08 -5.00 3.47
N LEU A 139 -13.71 -4.38 4.46
CA LEU A 139 -13.81 -2.92 4.57
C LEU A 139 -12.91 -2.42 5.70
N GLN A 140 -12.01 -1.48 5.41
CA GLN A 140 -11.22 -0.76 6.39
C GLN A 140 -11.86 0.62 6.66
N GLU A 141 -11.62 1.15 7.84
CA GLU A 141 -12.23 2.39 8.34
C GLU A 141 -13.77 2.39 8.31
N PHE A 142 -14.38 1.21 8.44
CA PHE A 142 -15.84 1.09 8.44
C PHE A 142 -16.42 1.40 9.83
N PRO A 143 -17.36 2.38 9.96
CA PRO A 143 -17.98 2.69 11.23
C PRO A 143 -18.90 1.55 11.70
N SER A 144 -18.57 0.91 12.82
CA SER A 144 -19.35 -0.24 13.33
C SER A 144 -20.81 0.08 13.63
N LYS A 145 -21.14 1.36 13.89
CA LYS A 145 -22.53 1.84 14.04
C LYS A 145 -23.39 1.64 12.78
N MET A 146 -22.75 1.52 11.60
CA MET A 146 -23.43 1.32 10.31
C MET A 146 -23.55 -0.17 9.92
N LYS A 147 -23.20 -1.12 10.82
CA LYS A 147 -23.29 -2.55 10.58
C LYS A 147 -24.70 -2.98 10.11
N GLY A 148 -25.75 -2.47 10.78
CA GLY A 148 -27.14 -2.82 10.43
C GLY A 148 -27.53 -2.35 9.03
N GLN A 149 -27.04 -1.17 8.61
CA GLN A 149 -27.25 -0.66 7.25
C GLN A 149 -26.48 -1.51 6.23
N LEU A 150 -25.23 -1.87 6.51
CA LEU A 150 -24.44 -2.74 5.64
C LEU A 150 -25.12 -4.09 5.43
N SER A 151 -25.61 -4.74 6.51
CA SER A 151 -26.36 -5.99 6.41
C SER A 151 -27.62 -5.85 5.57
N LYS A 152 -28.35 -4.74 5.67
CA LYS A 152 -29.53 -4.47 4.84
C LYS A 152 -29.15 -4.28 3.36
N THR A 153 -28.07 -3.56 3.08
CA THR A 153 -27.60 -3.28 1.73
C THR A 153 -27.13 -4.56 1.02
N LEU A 154 -26.41 -5.43 1.73
CA LEU A 154 -25.82 -6.66 1.18
C LEU A 154 -26.76 -7.88 1.24
N GLY A 155 -27.91 -7.77 1.93
CA GLY A 155 -28.90 -8.85 1.99
C GLY A 155 -28.38 -10.13 2.66
N ASN A 156 -28.04 -11.14 1.88
CA ASN A 156 -27.67 -12.48 2.36
C ASN A 156 -26.25 -12.59 2.94
N TYR A 157 -25.53 -11.49 3.06
CA TYR A 157 -24.17 -11.54 3.61
C TYR A 157 -24.16 -11.58 5.14
N SER A 158 -23.28 -12.40 5.69
CA SER A 158 -22.88 -12.36 7.09
C SER A 158 -21.91 -11.20 7.33
N VAL A 159 -22.23 -10.27 8.24
CA VAL A 159 -21.43 -9.06 8.49
C VAL A 159 -20.80 -9.08 9.87
N PHE A 160 -19.48 -8.94 9.94
CA PHE A 160 -18.69 -8.88 11.19
C PHE A 160 -17.92 -7.56 11.25
N THR A 161 -17.82 -6.97 12.45
CA THR A 161 -17.14 -5.70 12.66
C THR A 161 -16.25 -5.75 13.90
N SER A 162 -15.21 -4.92 13.93
CA SER A 162 -14.32 -4.78 15.08
C SER A 162 -14.98 -4.12 16.31
N GLY A 163 -16.13 -3.48 16.13
CA GLY A 163 -16.81 -2.73 17.20
C GLY A 163 -16.28 -1.31 17.42
N GLN A 164 -15.34 -0.84 16.60
CA GLN A 164 -14.71 0.48 16.71
C GLN A 164 -15.41 1.52 15.83
N THR A 165 -15.24 2.82 16.16
CA THR A 165 -15.80 3.93 15.38
C THR A 165 -15.19 4.01 13.98
N SER A 166 -13.87 3.84 13.87
CA SER A 166 -13.14 3.68 12.61
C SER A 166 -12.54 2.28 12.55
N GLY A 167 -13.42 1.31 12.33
CA GLY A 167 -13.09 -0.10 12.50
C GLY A 167 -12.83 -0.83 11.20
N LYS A 168 -12.97 -2.12 11.28
CA LYS A 168 -12.86 -3.06 10.17
C LYS A 168 -14.14 -3.86 10.10
N ALA A 169 -14.60 -4.18 8.89
CA ALA A 169 -15.71 -5.08 8.66
C ALA A 169 -15.32 -6.14 7.65
N ILE A 170 -15.83 -7.35 7.83
CA ILE A 170 -15.86 -8.39 6.80
C ILE A 170 -17.32 -8.70 6.56
N ALA A 171 -17.73 -8.69 5.29
CA ALA A 171 -19.00 -9.22 4.87
C ALA A 171 -18.76 -10.37 3.89
N THR A 172 -19.49 -11.46 4.02
CA THR A 172 -19.34 -12.61 3.13
C THR A 172 -20.67 -13.32 2.92
N SER A 173 -20.89 -13.79 1.69
CA SER A 173 -21.98 -14.68 1.33
C SER A 173 -21.67 -16.16 1.61
N LEU A 174 -20.40 -16.49 1.86
CA LEU A 174 -19.93 -17.84 2.16
C LEU A 174 -20.35 -18.28 3.58
N GLN A 175 -20.39 -19.59 3.80
CA GLN A 175 -20.68 -20.16 5.09
C GLN A 175 -19.54 -19.86 6.09
N VAL A 176 -19.87 -19.17 7.18
CA VAL A 176 -18.91 -18.82 8.24
C VAL A 176 -18.97 -19.87 9.34
N ILE A 177 -17.81 -20.43 9.72
CA ILE A 177 -17.66 -21.42 10.79
C ILE A 177 -17.03 -20.85 12.06
N ASP A 178 -16.17 -19.83 11.92
CA ASP A 178 -15.57 -19.12 13.07
C ASP A 178 -15.34 -17.65 12.71
N LYS A 179 -15.21 -16.79 13.74
CA LYS A 179 -14.99 -15.35 13.58
C LYS A 179 -14.40 -14.77 14.87
N GLY A 180 -13.63 -13.72 14.73
CA GLY A 180 -13.05 -13.07 15.89
C GLY A 180 -12.38 -11.74 15.59
N LYS A 181 -11.82 -11.18 16.66
CA LYS A 181 -10.97 -9.99 16.60
C LYS A 181 -9.52 -10.42 16.70
N TRP A 182 -8.68 -9.81 15.87
CA TRP A 182 -7.25 -10.00 15.96
C TRP A 182 -6.62 -8.80 16.69
N VAL A 183 -5.89 -9.12 17.75
CA VAL A 183 -5.19 -8.16 18.60
C VAL A 183 -3.71 -8.53 18.59
N LEU A 184 -2.84 -7.56 18.43
CA LEU A 184 -1.40 -7.80 18.50
C LEU A 184 -1.01 -8.04 19.97
N SER A 185 -0.08 -8.95 20.21
CA SER A 185 0.39 -9.27 21.56
C SER A 185 0.91 -8.01 22.28
N GLY A 186 0.37 -7.74 23.47
CA GLY A 186 0.72 -6.54 24.25
C GLY A 186 -0.09 -5.28 23.93
N GLU A 187 -1.07 -5.34 23.02
CA GLU A 187 -1.95 -4.20 22.70
C GLU A 187 -3.40 -4.47 23.15
N GLU A 188 -4.10 -3.41 23.54
CA GLU A 188 -5.54 -3.45 23.84
C GLU A 188 -6.39 -3.19 22.59
N THR A 189 -5.80 -2.63 21.53
CA THR A 189 -6.52 -2.19 20.35
C THR A 189 -6.67 -3.31 19.34
N THR A 190 -7.89 -3.56 18.87
CA THR A 190 -8.17 -4.50 17.77
C THR A 190 -7.52 -4.03 16.48
N ARG A 191 -6.55 -4.77 15.97
CA ARG A 191 -5.83 -4.49 14.71
C ARG A 191 -6.55 -5.05 13.50
N GLY A 192 -7.32 -6.12 13.67
CA GLY A 192 -8.06 -6.78 12.59
C GLY A 192 -9.31 -7.49 13.05
N VAL A 193 -10.06 -7.99 12.10
CA VAL A 193 -11.14 -8.96 12.29
C VAL A 193 -10.89 -10.13 11.35
N PHE A 194 -11.26 -11.32 11.79
CA PHE A 194 -11.17 -12.49 10.93
C PHE A 194 -12.51 -13.24 10.88
N VAL A 195 -12.68 -13.98 9.79
CA VAL A 195 -13.72 -14.98 9.62
C VAL A 195 -13.09 -16.22 8.99
N ASP A 196 -13.53 -17.39 9.42
CA ASP A 196 -13.23 -18.66 8.76
C ASP A 196 -14.45 -19.06 7.93
N VAL A 197 -14.23 -19.25 6.63
CA VAL A 197 -15.28 -19.57 5.66
C VAL A 197 -15.01 -20.90 4.98
N ILE A 198 -16.06 -21.58 4.56
CA ILE A 198 -15.97 -22.82 3.77
C ILE A 198 -15.95 -22.44 2.28
N ILE A 199 -14.98 -22.99 1.55
CA ILE A 199 -14.85 -22.90 0.09
C ILE A 199 -14.65 -24.32 -0.43
N GLY A 200 -15.65 -24.86 -1.13
CA GLY A 200 -15.62 -26.28 -1.51
C GLY A 200 -15.47 -27.20 -0.31
N SER A 201 -14.39 -27.98 -0.28
CA SER A 201 -14.02 -28.86 0.84
C SER A 201 -13.09 -28.21 1.86
N ASP A 202 -12.61 -27.02 1.59
CA ASP A 202 -11.56 -26.35 2.35
C ASP A 202 -12.10 -25.25 3.28
N THR A 203 -11.31 -24.91 4.30
CA THR A 203 -11.56 -23.79 5.17
C THR A 203 -10.52 -22.70 4.93
N LEU A 204 -10.99 -21.49 4.64
CA LEU A 204 -10.14 -20.30 4.45
C LEU A 204 -10.32 -19.33 5.60
N ARG A 205 -9.22 -18.92 6.24
CA ARG A 205 -9.23 -17.78 7.16
C ARG A 205 -9.02 -16.48 6.41
N VAL A 206 -9.98 -15.60 6.46
CA VAL A 206 -9.93 -14.24 5.93
C VAL A 206 -9.64 -13.27 7.06
N LEU A 207 -8.50 -12.57 7.02
CA LEU A 207 -8.11 -11.58 8.01
C LEU A 207 -8.12 -10.19 7.38
N ASN A 208 -9.01 -9.32 7.84
CA ASN A 208 -9.05 -7.91 7.45
C ASN A 208 -8.30 -7.06 8.48
N VAL A 209 -7.17 -6.51 8.07
CA VAL A 209 -6.28 -5.68 8.91
C VAL A 209 -6.30 -4.25 8.40
N HIS A 210 -6.29 -3.29 9.32
CA HIS A 210 -6.03 -1.90 9.02
C HIS A 210 -4.79 -1.45 9.80
N LEU A 211 -3.69 -1.21 9.08
CA LEU A 211 -2.46 -0.75 9.67
C LEU A 211 -2.63 0.69 10.18
N GLN A 212 -1.93 1.02 11.24
CA GLN A 212 -2.00 2.35 11.83
C GLN A 212 -1.59 3.42 10.81
N SER A 213 -2.37 4.51 10.73
CA SER A 213 -2.02 5.68 9.91
C SER A 213 -0.70 6.29 10.37
N VAL A 214 0.02 6.95 9.45
CA VAL A 214 1.23 7.74 9.78
C VAL A 214 0.88 8.89 10.74
N GLY A 215 -0.42 9.20 10.90
CA GLY A 215 -0.89 10.23 11.81
C GLY A 215 -0.56 11.65 11.34
N LEU A 216 -0.41 11.85 10.03
CA LEU A 216 -0.30 13.19 9.45
C LEU A 216 -1.67 13.87 9.52
N GLY A 217 -1.75 15.01 10.20
CA GLY A 217 -2.92 15.87 10.29
C GLY A 217 -2.96 16.94 9.18
N SER A 218 -4.04 17.70 9.11
CA SER A 218 -4.15 18.87 8.22
C SER A 218 -2.98 19.83 8.37
N ASP A 219 -2.58 20.10 9.62
CA ASP A 219 -1.48 21.01 9.95
C ASP A 219 -0.13 20.57 9.40
N ASP A 220 0.10 19.22 9.29
CA ASP A 220 1.32 18.68 8.70
C ASP A 220 1.32 18.87 7.16
N TYR A 221 0.15 18.79 6.52
CA TYR A 221 0.01 19.08 5.08
C TYR A 221 0.18 20.58 4.79
N ASP A 222 -0.39 21.43 5.62
CA ASP A 222 -0.25 22.89 5.50
C ASP A 222 1.21 23.31 5.72
N ALA A 223 1.89 22.72 6.70
CA ALA A 223 3.33 22.92 6.91
C ALA A 223 4.19 22.54 5.70
N VAL A 224 3.84 21.47 4.97
CA VAL A 224 4.54 21.07 3.74
C VAL A 224 4.24 22.04 2.60
N ARG A 225 2.96 22.47 2.46
CA ARG A 225 2.52 23.33 1.37
C ARG A 225 3.07 24.74 1.47
N ASP A 226 3.05 25.31 2.66
CA ASP A 226 3.40 26.72 2.88
C ASP A 226 4.91 26.95 3.12
N GLY A 227 5.71 25.89 3.05
CA GLY A 227 7.17 25.96 3.09
C GLY A 227 7.76 26.41 4.43
N THR A 228 7.06 26.13 5.51
CA THR A 228 7.29 26.61 6.87
C THR A 228 8.63 26.17 7.52
N ASP A 229 8.92 26.78 8.63
CA ASP A 229 10.10 26.85 9.44
C ASP A 229 10.82 25.50 9.66
N SER A 230 12.12 25.58 9.95
CA SER A 230 12.99 24.42 10.20
C SER A 230 12.50 23.52 11.35
N GLU A 231 11.76 24.08 12.31
CA GLU A 231 11.20 23.32 13.43
C GLU A 231 10.02 22.43 13.01
N ASP A 232 9.14 22.90 12.16
CA ASP A 232 7.99 22.12 11.66
C ASP A 232 8.46 20.96 10.80
N ARG A 233 9.50 21.16 9.99
CA ARG A 233 10.15 20.07 9.24
C ARG A 233 10.76 19.01 10.17
N LYS A 234 11.40 19.41 11.27
CA LYS A 234 11.95 18.46 12.26
C LYS A 234 10.84 17.68 12.94
N ARG A 235 9.72 18.34 13.30
CA ARG A 235 8.54 17.68 13.89
C ARG A 235 7.93 16.67 12.92
N LEU A 236 7.78 17.02 11.64
CA LEU A 236 7.27 16.13 10.60
C LEU A 236 8.16 14.91 10.42
N ILE A 237 9.48 15.10 10.29
CA ILE A 237 10.46 14.02 10.19
C ILE A 237 10.41 13.10 11.41
N SER A 238 10.31 13.68 12.61
CA SER A 238 10.19 12.90 13.85
C SER A 238 8.91 12.06 13.90
N ARG A 239 7.76 12.61 13.45
CA ARG A 239 6.47 11.89 13.35
C ARG A 239 6.56 10.77 12.32
N LEU A 240 7.11 11.04 11.14
CA LEU A 240 7.32 10.03 10.10
C LEU A 240 8.23 8.91 10.61
N SER A 241 9.35 9.25 11.23
CA SER A 241 10.27 8.27 11.82
C SER A 241 9.56 7.37 12.85
N ARG A 242 8.81 7.98 13.79
CA ARG A 242 8.05 7.22 14.81
C ARG A 242 6.96 6.36 14.19
N ALA A 243 6.26 6.84 13.17
CA ALA A 243 5.22 6.08 12.50
C ALA A 243 5.78 4.86 11.74
N TYR A 244 6.99 4.96 11.22
CA TYR A 244 7.68 3.83 10.59
C TYR A 244 8.21 2.83 11.62
N SER A 245 8.76 3.29 12.75
CA SER A 245 9.25 2.39 13.82
C SER A 245 8.12 1.60 14.51
N LEU A 246 6.90 2.14 14.57
CA LEU A 246 5.74 1.43 15.14
C LEU A 246 5.09 0.41 14.19
N ARG A 247 5.58 0.29 12.96
CA ARG A 247 5.02 -0.60 11.91
C ARG A 247 5.90 -1.81 11.60
N ALA A 248 7.12 -1.80 12.09
CA ALA A 248 8.06 -2.90 11.94
C ALA A 248 7.88 -3.94 13.04
#